data_76e1c43dabc875f7717bdc933e45ece9
#
_entry.id   76e1c43dabc875f7717bdc933e45ece9
#
_cell.length_a   1.000
_cell.length_b   1.000
_cell.length_c   1.000
_cell.angle_alpha   90.00
_cell.angle_beta   90.00
_cell.angle_gamma   90.00
#
_symmetry.space_group_name_H-M   'P 1'
#
loop_
_entity.id
_entity.type
_entity.pdbx_description
1 polymer ?
#
loop_
_entity_poly.entity_id
_entity_poly.type
_entity_poly.pdbx_seq_one_letter_code
_entity_poly.pdbx_strand_id
1 'polypeptide(L)'
;MKYVILIADDEAEIRDLLRLYLENSGYDVLEAADGLEALAVLEKEHVDLAVLDVMMPRMNGLHALKKIRETSNIPVLVFSAKDADSDKILGLNLGADDYLTKPFNPLEAVARIQSIRWVGMMGRWSQRLPI
;
A
#
# COMPACT_ATOMS: atom_id res chain seq x y z
N MET A 1 0.28 9.07 18.08
CA MET A 1 -0.65 8.84 16.95
C MET A 1 -0.31 7.52 16.28
N LYS A 2 -1.34 6.76 15.90
CA LYS A 2 -1.12 5.50 15.21
C LYS A 2 -0.81 5.72 13.74
N TYR A 3 -0.04 4.81 13.19
CA TYR A 3 0.26 4.78 11.76
C TYR A 3 -0.96 4.28 11.01
N VAL A 4 -1.44 5.01 10.01
CA VAL A 4 -2.68 4.73 9.30
C VAL A 4 -2.40 4.09 7.96
N ILE A 5 -3.00 2.94 7.71
CA ILE A 5 -2.82 2.18 6.47
C ILE A 5 -4.15 2.09 5.72
N LEU A 6 -4.14 2.46 4.44
CA LEU A 6 -5.28 2.26 3.55
C LEU A 6 -5.10 0.93 2.83
N ILE A 7 -6.11 0.08 2.85
CA ILE A 7 -6.14 -1.16 2.08
C ILE A 7 -7.18 -1.02 0.98
N ALA A 8 -6.74 -1.06 -0.28
CA ALA A 8 -7.63 -1.04 -1.44
C ALA A 8 -7.60 -2.40 -2.13
N ASP A 9 -8.70 -3.13 -2.05
CA ASP A 9 -8.88 -4.46 -2.65
C ASP A 9 -10.37 -4.69 -2.83
N ASP A 10 -10.79 -5.23 -3.97
CA ASP A 10 -12.21 -5.47 -4.22
C ASP A 10 -12.76 -6.69 -3.46
N GLU A 11 -11.88 -7.55 -2.94
CA GLU A 11 -12.25 -8.71 -2.15
C GLU A 11 -12.37 -8.36 -0.67
N ALA A 12 -13.60 -8.31 -0.16
CA ALA A 12 -13.85 -7.96 1.24
C ALA A 12 -13.14 -8.91 2.21
N GLU A 13 -13.01 -10.18 1.86
CA GLU A 13 -12.35 -11.18 2.70
C GLU A 13 -10.87 -10.86 2.89
N ILE A 14 -10.22 -10.36 1.84
CA ILE A 14 -8.81 -9.96 1.91
C ILE A 14 -8.67 -8.71 2.77
N ARG A 15 -9.57 -7.73 2.59
CA ARG A 15 -9.55 -6.53 3.43
C ARG A 15 -9.74 -6.87 4.91
N ASP A 16 -10.71 -7.75 5.21
CA ASP A 16 -10.97 -8.18 6.60
C ASP A 16 -9.75 -8.88 7.21
N LEU A 17 -9.13 -9.76 6.45
CA LEU A 17 -7.97 -10.50 6.91
C LEU A 17 -6.78 -9.57 7.19
N LEU A 18 -6.49 -8.68 6.27
CA LEU A 18 -5.39 -7.72 6.44
C LEU A 18 -5.68 -6.77 7.59
N ARG A 19 -6.92 -6.29 7.71
CA ARG A 19 -7.30 -5.42 8.83
C ARG A 19 -7.03 -6.11 10.17
N LEU A 20 -7.43 -7.37 10.30
CA LEU A 20 -7.21 -8.12 11.53
C LEU A 20 -5.72 -8.14 11.92
N TYR A 21 -4.86 -8.50 10.98
CA TYR A 21 -3.43 -8.61 11.23
C TYR A 21 -2.77 -7.25 11.48
N LEU A 22 -3.17 -6.23 10.72
CA LEU A 22 -2.61 -4.89 10.87
C LEU A 22 -3.06 -4.21 12.15
N GLU A 23 -4.34 -4.33 12.51
CA GLU A 23 -4.83 -3.78 13.77
C GLU A 23 -4.17 -4.47 14.95
N ASN A 24 -3.97 -5.79 14.85
CA ASN A 24 -3.27 -6.55 15.88
C ASN A 24 -1.81 -6.11 16.02
N SER A 25 -1.24 -5.54 14.99
CA SER A 25 0.13 -5.00 15.00
C SER A 25 0.20 -3.53 15.39
N GLY A 26 -0.93 -2.94 15.78
CA GLY A 26 -0.98 -1.57 16.29
C GLY A 26 -1.27 -0.49 15.27
N TYR A 27 -1.70 -0.84 14.07
CA TYR A 27 -2.03 0.13 13.02
C TYR A 27 -3.51 0.44 12.99
N ASP A 28 -3.85 1.65 12.55
CA ASP A 28 -5.23 1.97 12.15
C ASP A 28 -5.39 1.64 10.68
N VAL A 29 -6.57 1.16 10.30
CA VAL A 29 -6.83 0.69 8.94
C VAL A 29 -8.06 1.38 8.37
N LEU A 30 -7.91 1.88 7.14
CA LEU A 30 -9.00 2.36 6.31
C LEU A 30 -9.12 1.43 5.10
N GLU A 31 -10.30 1.33 4.52
CA GLU A 31 -10.55 0.40 3.43
C GLU A 31 -11.16 1.10 2.21
N ALA A 32 -10.86 0.55 1.03
CA ALA A 32 -11.48 0.96 -0.22
C ALA A 32 -11.69 -0.31 -1.07
N ALA A 33 -12.76 -0.33 -1.85
CA ALA A 33 -13.10 -1.50 -2.68
C ALA A 33 -12.60 -1.36 -4.12
N ASP A 34 -12.12 -0.19 -4.51
CA ASP A 34 -11.56 0.06 -5.84
C ASP A 34 -10.65 1.30 -5.81
N GLY A 35 -10.05 1.59 -6.97
CA GLY A 35 -9.10 2.70 -7.07
C GLY A 35 -9.73 4.07 -6.90
N LEU A 36 -10.97 4.26 -7.32
CA LEU A 36 -11.66 5.55 -7.14
C LEU A 36 -11.94 5.81 -5.68
N GLU A 37 -12.41 4.80 -4.93
CA GLU A 37 -12.61 4.92 -3.48
C GLU A 37 -11.29 5.18 -2.78
N ALA A 38 -10.22 4.52 -3.21
CA ALA A 38 -8.90 4.72 -2.63
C ALA A 38 -8.47 6.19 -2.76
N LEU A 39 -8.61 6.77 -3.94
CA LEU A 39 -8.29 8.18 -4.15
C LEU A 39 -9.15 9.11 -3.30
N ALA A 40 -10.44 8.79 -3.16
CA ALA A 40 -11.35 9.58 -2.33
C ALA A 40 -10.94 9.55 -0.86
N VAL A 41 -10.54 8.39 -0.34
CA VAL A 41 -10.05 8.26 1.04
C VAL A 41 -8.78 9.10 1.22
N LEU A 42 -7.85 9.03 0.27
CA LEU A 42 -6.59 9.77 0.36
C LEU A 42 -6.79 11.27 0.34
N GLU A 43 -7.85 11.77 -0.29
CA GLU A 43 -8.18 13.19 -0.27
C GLU A 43 -8.72 13.66 1.08
N LYS A 44 -9.47 12.81 1.77
CA LYS A 44 -10.22 13.19 2.97
C LYS A 44 -9.53 12.83 4.28
N GLU A 45 -8.75 11.76 4.26
CA GLU A 45 -8.18 11.18 5.47
C GLU A 45 -6.67 11.21 5.42
N HIS A 46 -6.05 11.31 6.59
CA HIS A 46 -4.61 11.13 6.70
C HIS A 46 -4.28 9.64 6.54
N VAL A 47 -3.40 9.33 5.60
CA VAL A 47 -2.93 7.97 5.34
C VAL A 47 -1.40 7.98 5.28
N ASP A 48 -0.77 7.06 6.00
CA ASP A 48 0.69 6.96 6.06
C ASP A 48 1.25 5.98 5.04
N LEU A 49 0.46 4.99 4.63
CA LEU A 49 0.87 3.98 3.66
C LEU A 49 -0.37 3.41 2.98
N ALA A 50 -0.29 3.18 1.68
CA ALA A 50 -1.39 2.56 0.93
C ALA A 50 -0.99 1.18 0.42
N VAL A 51 -1.91 0.23 0.54
CA VAL A 51 -1.80 -1.11 -0.05
C VAL A 51 -2.82 -1.16 -1.18
N LEU A 52 -2.37 -1.43 -2.40
CA LEU A 52 -3.21 -1.40 -3.59
C LEU A 52 -3.18 -2.75 -4.31
N ASP A 53 -4.35 -3.35 -4.51
CA ASP A 53 -4.48 -4.51 -5.40
C ASP A 53 -4.48 -4.01 -6.85
N VAL A 54 -3.78 -4.70 -7.72
CA VAL A 54 -3.76 -4.33 -9.15
C VAL A 54 -5.15 -4.52 -9.77
N MET A 55 -5.78 -5.66 -9.52
CA MET A 55 -7.05 -6.02 -10.17
C MET A 55 -8.25 -5.52 -9.37
N MET A 56 -8.67 -4.30 -9.64
CA MET A 56 -9.87 -3.73 -9.04
C MET A 56 -10.79 -3.16 -10.10
N PRO A 57 -12.12 -3.17 -9.88
CA PRO A 57 -13.06 -2.55 -10.82
C PRO A 57 -12.95 -1.03 -10.80
N ARG A 58 -13.51 -0.38 -11.78
CA ARG A 58 -13.58 1.08 -11.99
C ARG A 58 -12.21 1.73 -12.19
N MET A 59 -11.26 1.46 -11.33
CA MET A 59 -9.87 1.94 -11.47
C MET A 59 -8.96 0.92 -10.80
N ASN A 60 -8.02 0.35 -11.56
CA ASN A 60 -7.08 -0.64 -11.03
C ASN A 60 -5.99 0.02 -10.18
N GLY A 61 -5.25 -0.82 -9.45
CA GLY A 61 -4.24 -0.34 -8.52
C GLY A 61 -3.08 0.39 -9.16
N LEU A 62 -2.67 0.01 -10.37
CA LEU A 62 -1.58 0.68 -11.07
C LEU A 62 -1.99 2.08 -11.52
N HIS A 63 -3.21 2.24 -12.00
CA HIS A 63 -3.74 3.54 -12.36
C HIS A 63 -3.88 4.43 -11.13
N ALA A 64 -4.37 3.86 -10.02
CA ALA A 64 -4.47 4.60 -8.76
C ALA A 64 -3.09 5.04 -8.29
N LEU A 65 -2.08 4.17 -8.38
CA LEU A 65 -0.71 4.50 -8.01
C LEU A 65 -0.18 5.69 -8.83
N LYS A 66 -0.41 5.67 -10.13
CA LYS A 66 -0.01 6.78 -10.98
C LYS A 66 -0.64 8.10 -10.53
N LYS A 67 -1.93 8.08 -10.22
CA LYS A 67 -2.64 9.26 -9.71
C LYS A 67 -2.10 9.73 -8.37
N ILE A 68 -1.84 8.80 -7.45
CA ILE A 68 -1.27 9.13 -6.15
C ILE A 68 0.07 9.84 -6.32
N ARG A 69 0.92 9.36 -7.21
CA ARG A 69 2.25 9.94 -7.43
C ARG A 69 2.24 11.34 -8.03
N GLU A 70 1.13 11.78 -8.59
CA GLU A 70 0.99 13.17 -9.06
C GLU A 70 1.05 14.17 -7.90
N THR A 71 0.62 13.77 -6.70
CA THR A 71 0.48 14.68 -5.57
C THR A 71 1.11 14.19 -4.26
N SER A 72 1.60 12.96 -4.19
CA SER A 72 2.06 12.39 -2.93
C SER A 72 3.19 11.38 -3.11
N ASN A 73 4.07 11.31 -2.13
CA ASN A 73 5.16 10.34 -2.04
C ASN A 73 4.91 9.31 -0.93
N ILE A 74 3.66 9.12 -0.50
CA ILE A 74 3.38 8.12 0.54
C ILE A 74 3.86 6.73 0.08
N PRO A 75 4.33 5.90 1.00
CA PRO A 75 4.70 4.53 0.64
C PRO A 75 3.52 3.76 0.08
N VAL A 76 3.77 2.97 -0.95
CA VAL A 76 2.74 2.12 -1.58
C VAL A 76 3.27 0.71 -1.75
N LEU A 77 2.52 -0.26 -1.24
CA LEU A 77 2.72 -1.69 -1.46
C LEU A 77 1.66 -2.15 -2.45
N VAL A 78 2.07 -2.80 -3.53
CA VAL A 78 1.15 -3.28 -4.57
C VAL A 78 0.99 -4.79 -4.48
N PHE A 79 -0.25 -5.28 -4.55
CA PHE A 79 -0.57 -6.70 -4.61
C PHE A 79 -0.89 -7.08 -6.05
N SER A 80 -0.34 -8.19 -6.53
CA SER A 80 -0.50 -8.61 -7.90
C SER A 80 -0.69 -10.12 -7.98
N ALA A 81 -1.28 -10.61 -9.07
CA ALA A 81 -1.43 -12.03 -9.30
C ALA A 81 -0.05 -12.69 -9.53
N LYS A 82 0.03 -13.99 -9.22
CA LYS A 82 1.28 -14.75 -9.24
C LYS A 82 2.05 -14.64 -10.55
N ASP A 83 1.37 -14.59 -11.68
CA ASP A 83 2.02 -14.63 -13.00
C ASP A 83 2.07 -13.25 -13.68
N ALA A 84 1.89 -12.17 -12.94
CA ALA A 84 1.81 -10.82 -13.49
C ALA A 84 3.14 -10.07 -13.38
N ASP A 85 4.22 -10.61 -13.97
CA ASP A 85 5.54 -9.96 -13.95
C ASP A 85 5.51 -8.57 -14.59
N SER A 86 4.72 -8.40 -15.65
CA SER A 86 4.59 -7.09 -16.31
C SER A 86 3.97 -6.05 -15.37
N ASP A 87 3.01 -6.46 -14.53
CA ASP A 87 2.40 -5.57 -13.55
C ASP A 87 3.42 -5.18 -12.47
N LYS A 88 4.25 -6.12 -12.06
CA LYS A 88 5.30 -5.89 -11.08
C LYS A 88 6.30 -4.85 -11.60
N ILE A 89 6.78 -5.02 -12.82
CA ILE A 89 7.73 -4.11 -13.44
C ILE A 89 7.11 -2.72 -13.60
N LEU A 90 5.87 -2.66 -14.09
CA LEU A 90 5.17 -1.39 -14.28
C LEU A 90 4.93 -0.69 -12.95
N GLY A 91 4.52 -1.43 -11.90
CA GLY A 91 4.29 -0.86 -10.58
C GLY A 91 5.54 -0.21 -10.02
N LEU A 92 6.69 -0.89 -10.12
CA LEU A 92 7.96 -0.33 -9.67
C LEU A 92 8.34 0.91 -10.47
N ASN A 93 8.10 0.91 -11.77
CA ASN A 93 8.36 2.06 -12.63
C ASN A 93 7.43 3.24 -12.31
N LEU A 94 6.21 2.97 -11.85
CA LEU A 94 5.26 4.00 -11.44
C LEU A 94 5.50 4.51 -10.03
N GLY A 95 6.44 3.90 -9.30
CA GLY A 95 6.85 4.38 -7.99
C GLY A 95 6.33 3.60 -6.81
N ALA A 96 5.97 2.32 -6.98
CA ALA A 96 5.66 1.44 -5.85
C ALA A 96 6.92 1.19 -5.03
N ASP A 97 6.77 1.13 -3.72
CA ASP A 97 7.89 0.86 -2.81
C ASP A 97 8.18 -0.63 -2.68
N ASP A 98 7.18 -1.47 -2.87
CA ASP A 98 7.36 -2.92 -2.83
C ASP A 98 6.19 -3.60 -3.53
N TYR A 99 6.31 -4.89 -3.69
CA TYR A 99 5.37 -5.74 -4.40
C TYR A 99 5.14 -7.02 -3.61
N LEU A 100 3.89 -7.48 -3.57
CA LEU A 100 3.55 -8.75 -2.94
C LEU A 100 2.65 -9.54 -3.87
N THR A 101 2.99 -10.80 -4.11
CA THR A 101 2.28 -11.67 -5.04
C THR A 101 1.17 -12.44 -4.33
N LYS A 102 -0.04 -12.43 -4.89
CA LYS A 102 -1.15 -13.26 -4.40
C LYS A 102 -1.02 -14.67 -4.94
N PRO A 103 -1.36 -15.71 -4.17
CA PRO A 103 -1.74 -15.66 -2.76
C PRO A 103 -0.55 -15.39 -1.84
N PHE A 104 -0.77 -14.66 -0.76
CA PHE A 104 0.29 -14.30 0.18
C PHE A 104 -0.11 -14.67 1.61
N ASN A 105 0.89 -14.82 2.46
CA ASN A 105 0.67 -14.98 3.89
C ASN A 105 0.45 -13.58 4.49
N PRO A 106 -0.62 -13.36 5.29
CA PRO A 106 -0.87 -12.06 5.91
C PRO A 106 0.32 -11.56 6.75
N LEU A 107 1.06 -12.47 7.39
CA LEU A 107 2.25 -12.10 8.14
C LEU A 107 3.35 -11.53 7.24
N GLU A 108 3.44 -12.03 6.01
CA GLU A 108 4.38 -11.47 5.02
C GLU A 108 3.99 -10.04 4.65
N ALA A 109 2.69 -9.78 4.46
CA ALA A 109 2.21 -8.43 4.18
C ALA A 109 2.57 -7.48 5.32
N VAL A 110 2.34 -7.89 6.57
CA VAL A 110 2.69 -7.09 7.74
C VAL A 110 4.20 -6.82 7.78
N ALA A 111 5.01 -7.86 7.52
CA ALA A 111 6.47 -7.72 7.53
C ALA A 111 6.96 -6.73 6.45
N ARG A 112 6.36 -6.76 5.26
CA ARG A 112 6.69 -5.83 4.19
C ARG A 112 6.34 -4.39 4.56
N ILE A 113 5.18 -4.20 5.15
CA ILE A 113 4.73 -2.87 5.60
C ILE A 113 5.68 -2.34 6.67
N GLN A 114 6.06 -3.16 7.64
CA GLN A 114 6.99 -2.77 8.69
C GLN A 114 8.37 -2.41 8.09
N SER A 115 8.82 -3.17 7.10
CA SER A 115 10.08 -2.89 6.42
C SER A 115 10.03 -1.56 5.66
N ILE A 116 8.96 -1.29 4.94
CA ILE A 116 8.79 -0.03 4.22
C ILE A 116 8.81 1.14 5.20
N ARG A 117 8.08 1.02 6.30
CA ARG A 117 8.03 2.04 7.33
C ARG A 117 9.41 2.28 7.94
N TRP A 118 10.14 1.21 8.24
CA TRP A 118 11.48 1.29 8.81
C TRP A 118 12.45 2.00 7.86
N VAL A 119 12.46 1.64 6.59
CA VAL A 119 13.32 2.27 5.58
C VAL A 119 13.01 3.76 5.47
N GLY A 120 11.74 4.14 5.48
CA GLY A 120 11.32 5.53 5.45
C GLY A 120 11.85 6.32 6.64
N MET A 121 11.79 5.74 7.84
CA MET A 121 12.33 6.35 9.05
C MET A 121 13.85 6.49 8.98
N MET A 122 14.54 5.47 8.52
CA MET A 122 16.01 5.49 8.37
C MET A 122 16.45 6.54 7.36
N GLY A 123 15.73 6.65 6.24
CA GLY A 123 16.02 7.67 5.23
C GLY A 123 15.90 9.08 5.78
N ARG A 124 14.85 9.36 6.54
CA ARG A 124 14.66 10.67 7.17
C ARG A 124 15.74 10.94 8.20
N TRP A 125 16.13 9.93 8.95
CA TRP A 125 17.17 10.05 9.95
C TRP A 125 18.53 10.34 9.30
N SER A 126 18.86 9.63 8.23
CA SER A 126 20.10 9.85 7.47
C SER A 126 20.24 11.27 6.95
N GLN A 127 19.13 11.88 6.55
CA GLN A 127 19.12 13.26 6.05
C GLN A 127 19.44 14.29 7.12
N ARG A 128 19.29 13.95 8.38
CA ARG A 128 19.57 14.85 9.51
C ARG A 128 21.02 14.80 9.99
N LEU A 129 21.75 13.80 9.55
CA LEU A 129 23.16 13.65 9.95
C LEU A 129 24.05 14.55 9.08
N PRO A 130 24.92 15.30 9.72
CA PRO A 130 25.95 16.04 8.96
C PRO A 130 26.97 15.03 8.44
N ILE A 131 26.98 14.84 7.17
CA ILE A 131 27.94 13.94 6.54
C ILE A 131 28.93 14.76 5.73
#